data_73e7b8cbc56010fce3555a580d50a32d
#
_entry.id   73e7b8cbc56010fce3555a580d50a32d
#
_cell.length_a   1.000
_cell.length_b   1.000
_cell.length_c   1.000
_cell.angle_alpha   90.00
_cell.angle_beta   90.00
_cell.angle_gamma   90.00
#
_symmetry.space_group_name_H-M   'P 1'
#
loop_
_entity.id
_entity.type
_entity.pdbx_description
1 polymer ?
#
loop_
_entity_poly.entity_id
_entity_poly.type
_entity_poly.pdbx_seq_one_letter_code
_entity_poly.pdbx_strand_id
1 'polypeptide(L)'
;KGTLTFDNPIQRSGSQWTLLQKSLLIHSILMGYPVPNCYFLKSKNENGDTVYDCLDAKQRLTSIFDFAEGKYELHSATPACTFDGCDYDLANLSFDELADDLKDEILGCRLSIFCLEECTDEEVEEIFARLNNSTPLSPIQKCRSVMSTELARWTKEICKMDFFQHSIGLTVAQLRREADLEVLLQSMLLLDSRHEGYDEWKGISTAEVTKYCKYIGG
;
A
#
# COMPACT_ATOMS: atom_id res chain seq x y z
N LYS A 1 0.65 33.22 -6.91
CA LYS A 1 1.42 32.07 -6.39
C LYS A 1 0.76 31.65 -5.10
N GLY A 2 0.41 30.35 -4.95
CA GLY A 2 -0.14 29.83 -3.71
C GLY A 2 0.98 29.18 -2.87
N THR A 3 0.80 29.13 -1.56
CA THR A 3 1.71 28.46 -0.63
C THR A 3 1.15 27.10 -0.29
N LEU A 4 1.99 26.04 -0.38
CA LEU A 4 1.64 24.69 0.03
C LEU A 4 1.96 24.54 1.53
N THR A 5 1.02 24.03 2.32
CA THR A 5 1.24 23.75 3.75
C THR A 5 0.95 22.29 4.07
N PHE A 6 1.66 21.77 5.08
CA PHE A 6 1.52 20.40 5.58
C PHE A 6 1.09 20.36 7.06
N ASP A 7 0.72 21.52 7.62
CA ASP A 7 0.49 21.70 9.06
C ASP A 7 -1.02 21.82 9.39
N ASN A 8 -1.86 21.09 8.67
CA ASN A 8 -3.28 21.09 8.96
C ASN A 8 -3.53 20.41 10.33
N PRO A 9 -4.18 21.08 11.30
CA PRO A 9 -4.45 20.53 12.63
C PRO A 9 -5.36 19.29 12.62
N ILE A 10 -6.13 19.08 11.55
CA ILE A 10 -6.98 17.89 11.36
C ILE A 10 -6.12 16.64 11.01
N GLN A 11 -4.91 16.83 10.52
CA GLN A 11 -3.98 15.71 10.31
C GLN A 11 -3.54 15.15 11.67
N ARG A 12 -3.95 13.92 11.94
CA ARG A 12 -3.35 13.19 13.06
C ARG A 12 -1.85 13.13 12.86
N SER A 13 -1.10 13.22 13.96
CA SER A 13 0.31 12.80 14.02
C SER A 13 0.37 11.28 13.71
N GLY A 14 0.03 10.93 12.45
CA GLY A 14 0.05 9.57 11.95
C GLY A 14 1.49 9.05 11.95
N SER A 15 1.66 7.75 12.13
CA SER A 15 2.94 7.07 12.05
C SER A 15 3.68 7.52 10.78
N GLN A 16 4.88 8.04 10.95
CA GLN A 16 5.73 8.35 9.80
C GLN A 16 6.00 7.06 9.00
N TRP A 17 6.05 7.19 7.69
CA TRP A 17 6.40 6.07 6.83
C TRP A 17 7.79 5.52 7.17
N THR A 18 7.90 4.20 7.19
CA THR A 18 9.20 3.54 7.30
C THR A 18 10.03 3.80 6.04
N LEU A 19 11.36 3.65 6.15
CA LEU A 19 12.25 3.80 4.99
C LEU A 19 11.83 2.89 3.84
N LEU A 20 11.43 1.63 4.12
CA LEU A 20 10.94 0.72 3.10
C LEU A 20 9.68 1.24 2.39
N GLN A 21 8.71 1.81 3.12
CA GLN A 21 7.51 2.38 2.50
C GLN A 21 7.83 3.57 1.59
N LYS A 22 8.75 4.45 2.01
CA LYS A 22 9.24 5.56 1.18
C LYS A 22 9.92 5.04 -0.08
N SER A 23 10.78 4.05 0.05
CA SER A 23 11.53 3.43 -1.06
C SER A 23 10.61 2.72 -2.05
N LEU A 24 9.57 2.02 -1.57
CA LEU A 24 8.57 1.39 -2.43
C LEU A 24 7.73 2.41 -3.20
N LEU A 25 7.52 3.62 -2.67
CA LEU A 25 6.89 4.70 -3.45
C LEU A 25 7.79 5.13 -4.61
N ILE A 26 9.08 5.35 -4.37
CA ILE A 26 10.05 5.70 -5.43
C ILE A 26 10.10 4.60 -6.49
N HIS A 27 10.21 3.33 -6.06
CA HIS A 27 10.14 2.19 -6.97
C HIS A 27 8.84 2.18 -7.79
N SER A 28 7.69 2.48 -7.17
CA SER A 28 6.40 2.53 -7.87
C SER A 28 6.36 3.60 -8.96
N ILE A 29 6.99 4.76 -8.72
CA ILE A 29 7.12 5.84 -9.71
C ILE A 29 7.96 5.34 -10.89
N LEU A 30 9.12 4.75 -10.64
CA LEU A 30 10.01 4.22 -11.68
C LEU A 30 9.37 3.10 -12.51
N MET A 31 8.50 2.30 -11.89
CA MET A 31 7.74 1.24 -12.58
C MET A 31 6.47 1.75 -13.28
N GLY A 32 6.18 3.05 -13.23
CA GLY A 32 4.96 3.62 -13.80
C GLY A 32 3.67 3.14 -13.09
N TYR A 33 3.78 2.65 -11.85
CA TYR A 33 2.61 2.24 -11.10
C TYR A 33 1.78 3.44 -10.65
N PRO A 34 0.44 3.32 -10.58
CA PRO A 34 -0.40 4.42 -10.19
C PRO A 34 -0.13 4.83 -8.74
N VAL A 35 0.21 6.11 -8.55
CA VAL A 35 0.30 6.73 -7.23
C VAL A 35 -1.09 7.28 -6.85
N PRO A 36 -1.58 7.03 -5.63
CA PRO A 36 -2.87 7.55 -5.20
C PRO A 36 -2.95 9.07 -5.30
N ASN A 37 -4.17 9.57 -5.60
CA ASN A 37 -4.43 10.99 -5.75
C ASN A 37 -4.07 11.78 -4.48
N CYS A 38 -3.60 13.01 -4.66
CA CYS A 38 -3.32 13.95 -3.59
C CYS A 38 -4.55 14.85 -3.37
N TYR A 39 -4.91 15.12 -2.12
CA TYR A 39 -6.06 15.95 -1.78
C TYR A 39 -5.61 17.17 -0.98
N PHE A 40 -6.05 18.33 -1.44
CA PHE A 40 -5.73 19.63 -0.85
C PHE A 40 -6.99 20.43 -0.59
N LEU A 41 -6.96 21.24 0.46
CA LEU A 41 -7.95 22.29 0.70
C LEU A 41 -7.35 23.63 0.25
N LYS A 42 -8.04 24.33 -0.61
CA LYS A 42 -7.70 25.69 -1.00
C LYS A 42 -8.40 26.67 -0.08
N SER A 43 -7.62 27.46 0.59
CA SER A 43 -8.08 28.50 1.51
C SER A 43 -7.37 29.84 1.23
N LYS A 44 -7.75 30.87 1.96
CA LYS A 44 -7.03 32.14 2.00
C LYS A 44 -6.51 32.39 3.41
N ASN A 45 -5.25 32.82 3.50
CA ASN A 45 -4.69 33.23 4.77
C ASN A 45 -5.20 34.63 5.17
N GLU A 46 -4.82 35.10 6.35
CA GLU A 46 -5.18 36.41 6.88
C GLU A 46 -4.78 37.58 5.97
N ASN A 47 -3.76 37.41 5.13
CA ASN A 47 -3.29 38.39 4.16
C ASN A 47 -4.02 38.33 2.81
N GLY A 48 -4.95 37.39 2.64
CA GLY A 48 -5.69 37.19 1.41
C GLY A 48 -4.95 36.34 0.35
N ASP A 49 -3.76 35.81 0.68
CA ASP A 49 -3.00 34.93 -0.21
C ASP A 49 -3.62 33.55 -0.25
N THR A 50 -3.56 32.91 -1.42
CA THR A 50 -4.04 31.53 -1.57
C THR A 50 -3.09 30.54 -0.90
N VAL A 51 -3.64 29.67 -0.06
CA VAL A 51 -2.96 28.58 0.62
C VAL A 51 -3.58 27.26 0.20
N TYR A 52 -2.74 26.25 0.02
CA TYR A 52 -3.15 24.89 -0.27
C TYR A 52 -2.72 23.99 0.89
N ASP A 53 -3.68 23.60 1.71
CA ASP A 53 -3.45 22.71 2.85
C ASP A 53 -3.55 21.26 2.40
N CYS A 54 -2.50 20.49 2.60
CA CYS A 54 -2.49 19.07 2.26
C CYS A 54 -3.40 18.29 3.21
N LEU A 55 -4.45 17.65 2.71
CA LEU A 55 -5.33 16.78 3.48
C LEU A 55 -4.83 15.32 3.48
N ASP A 56 -4.49 14.80 2.28
CA ASP A 56 -3.94 13.45 2.13
C ASP A 56 -2.92 13.43 1.00
N ALA A 57 -1.68 13.40 1.33
CA ALA A 57 -0.50 13.14 0.50
C ALA A 57 0.81 13.50 1.22
N LYS A 58 0.76 14.02 2.46
CA LYS A 58 1.94 14.52 3.17
C LYS A 58 3.11 13.53 3.10
N GLN A 59 2.88 12.27 3.47
CA GLN A 59 3.94 11.26 3.48
C GLN A 59 4.49 10.97 2.07
N ARG A 60 3.63 10.95 1.06
CA ARG A 60 4.03 10.72 -0.34
C ARG A 60 4.90 11.87 -0.86
N LEU A 61 4.41 13.10 -0.73
CA LEU A 61 5.13 14.28 -1.21
C LEU A 61 6.45 14.48 -0.46
N THR A 62 6.43 14.35 0.87
CA THR A 62 7.66 14.45 1.68
C THR A 62 8.67 13.38 1.28
N SER A 63 8.22 12.14 1.02
CA SER A 63 9.13 11.07 0.60
C SER A 63 9.78 11.35 -0.75
N ILE A 64 9.02 11.87 -1.72
CA ILE A 64 9.55 12.21 -3.06
C ILE A 64 10.54 13.37 -2.95
N PHE A 65 10.18 14.44 -2.25
CA PHE A 65 11.05 15.62 -2.10
C PHE A 65 12.31 15.29 -1.30
N ASP A 66 12.20 14.60 -0.17
CA ASP A 66 13.33 14.21 0.65
C ASP A 66 14.30 13.29 -0.10
N PHE A 67 13.79 12.41 -0.98
CA PHE A 67 14.64 11.58 -1.81
C PHE A 67 15.36 12.40 -2.87
N ALA A 68 14.64 13.25 -3.61
CA ALA A 68 15.22 14.14 -4.63
C ALA A 68 16.25 15.13 -4.06
N GLU A 69 16.10 15.51 -2.78
CA GLU A 69 17.07 16.35 -2.06
C GLU A 69 18.22 15.54 -1.41
N GLY A 70 18.30 14.21 -1.64
CA GLY A 70 19.37 13.37 -1.12
C GLY A 70 19.32 13.13 0.39
N LYS A 71 18.16 13.30 1.04
CA LYS A 71 18.04 13.17 2.51
C LYS A 71 18.00 11.72 2.99
N TYR A 72 17.81 10.75 2.12
CA TYR A 72 17.86 9.33 2.46
C TYR A 72 18.24 8.49 1.24
N GLU A 73 18.74 7.28 1.52
CA GLU A 73 19.02 6.23 0.55
C GLU A 73 17.84 5.27 0.50
N LEU A 74 17.62 4.62 -0.65
CA LEU A 74 16.61 3.56 -0.77
C LEU A 74 16.94 2.38 0.14
N HIS A 75 15.91 1.77 0.69
CA HIS A 75 16.06 0.63 1.60
C HIS A 75 16.70 -0.56 0.86
N SER A 76 17.52 -1.36 1.57
CA SER A 76 18.20 -2.55 1.01
C SER A 76 17.25 -3.62 0.44
N ALA A 77 15.98 -3.62 0.83
CA ALA A 77 14.94 -4.50 0.28
C ALA A 77 14.12 -3.85 -0.83
N THR A 78 14.58 -2.71 -1.40
CA THR A 78 13.93 -2.10 -2.56
C THR A 78 14.12 -3.02 -3.77
N PRO A 79 13.04 -3.43 -4.48
CA PRO A 79 13.19 -4.28 -5.65
C PRO A 79 13.98 -3.56 -6.76
N ALA A 80 14.63 -4.34 -7.61
CA ALA A 80 15.17 -3.82 -8.85
C ALA A 80 14.05 -3.36 -9.78
N CYS A 81 14.33 -2.43 -10.69
CA CYS A 81 13.39 -2.00 -11.72
C CYS A 81 13.97 -2.23 -13.10
N THR A 82 13.09 -2.46 -14.09
CA THR A 82 13.45 -2.46 -15.50
C THR A 82 12.93 -1.17 -16.12
N PHE A 83 13.82 -0.33 -16.62
CA PHE A 83 13.49 0.93 -17.27
C PHE A 83 14.17 0.99 -18.64
N ASP A 84 13.42 1.29 -19.71
CA ASP A 84 13.88 1.31 -21.10
C ASP A 84 14.69 0.06 -21.53
N GLY A 85 14.31 -1.13 -20.98
CA GLY A 85 14.94 -2.40 -21.28
C GLY A 85 16.26 -2.66 -20.54
N CYS A 86 16.65 -1.79 -19.62
CA CYS A 86 17.79 -1.96 -18.73
C CYS A 86 17.32 -2.29 -17.31
N ASP A 87 18.01 -3.22 -16.65
CA ASP A 87 17.74 -3.59 -15.27
C ASP A 87 18.62 -2.76 -14.32
N TYR A 88 18.02 -2.18 -13.31
CA TYR A 88 18.70 -1.37 -12.30
C TYR A 88 18.46 -1.96 -10.91
N ASP A 89 19.54 -2.21 -10.19
CA ASP A 89 19.47 -2.48 -8.76
C ASP A 89 19.34 -1.14 -8.01
N LEU A 90 18.27 -1.00 -7.25
CA LEU A 90 17.94 0.24 -6.52
C LEU A 90 18.33 0.19 -5.04
N ALA A 91 18.76 -0.97 -4.54
CA ALA A 91 19.05 -1.17 -3.12
C ALA A 91 20.17 -0.24 -2.63
N ASN A 92 19.91 0.49 -1.55
CA ASN A 92 20.85 1.41 -0.88
C ASN A 92 21.36 2.57 -1.75
N LEU A 93 20.71 2.88 -2.88
CA LEU A 93 21.10 4.03 -3.69
C LEU A 93 20.45 5.32 -3.18
N SER A 94 21.23 6.38 -3.14
CA SER A 94 20.78 7.76 -3.02
C SER A 94 20.28 8.29 -4.37
N PHE A 95 19.60 9.43 -4.36
CA PHE A 95 19.13 10.07 -5.60
C PHE A 95 20.31 10.38 -6.55
N ASP A 96 21.42 10.87 -6.03
CA ASP A 96 22.59 11.27 -6.83
C ASP A 96 23.26 10.06 -7.53
N GLU A 97 23.15 8.87 -6.95
CA GLU A 97 23.72 7.63 -7.47
C GLU A 97 22.85 6.95 -8.55
N LEU A 98 21.61 7.38 -8.71
CA LEU A 98 20.75 6.87 -9.77
C LEU A 98 21.27 7.27 -11.16
N ALA A 99 20.98 6.44 -12.16
CA ALA A 99 21.15 6.81 -13.56
C ALA A 99 20.30 8.04 -13.92
N ASP A 100 20.78 8.87 -14.84
CA ASP A 100 20.13 10.14 -15.18
C ASP A 100 18.70 9.94 -15.69
N ASP A 101 18.44 8.89 -16.48
CA ASP A 101 17.10 8.56 -16.96
C ASP A 101 16.11 8.27 -15.80
N LEU A 102 16.58 7.61 -14.74
CA LEU A 102 15.77 7.34 -13.54
C LEU A 102 15.52 8.61 -12.72
N LYS A 103 16.51 9.52 -12.66
CA LYS A 103 16.33 10.84 -12.02
C LYS A 103 15.28 11.65 -12.76
N ASP A 104 15.36 11.67 -14.09
CA ASP A 104 14.41 12.40 -14.93
C ASP A 104 12.99 11.85 -14.79
N GLU A 105 12.82 10.53 -14.70
CA GLU A 105 11.51 9.90 -14.45
C GLU A 105 10.93 10.31 -13.10
N ILE A 106 11.75 10.32 -12.04
CA ILE A 106 11.29 10.75 -10.71
C ILE A 106 10.93 12.24 -10.71
N LEU A 107 11.77 13.10 -11.28
CA LEU A 107 11.51 14.55 -11.34
C LEU A 107 10.36 14.90 -12.29
N GLY A 108 10.16 14.12 -13.34
CA GLY A 108 9.05 14.25 -14.29
C GLY A 108 7.73 13.64 -13.82
N CYS A 109 7.70 12.98 -12.66
CA CYS A 109 6.53 12.30 -12.14
C CYS A 109 5.32 13.24 -12.02
N ARG A 110 4.19 12.80 -12.57
CA ARG A 110 2.92 13.55 -12.53
C ARG A 110 2.01 12.97 -11.48
N LEU A 111 1.68 13.79 -10.48
CA LEU A 111 0.72 13.44 -9.44
C LEU A 111 -0.64 14.08 -9.73
N SER A 112 -1.71 13.31 -9.61
CA SER A 112 -3.07 13.83 -9.71
C SER A 112 -3.45 14.55 -8.42
N ILE A 113 -3.83 15.83 -8.53
CA ILE A 113 -4.20 16.66 -7.39
C ILE A 113 -5.69 17.00 -7.48
N PHE A 114 -6.44 16.69 -6.41
CA PHE A 114 -7.80 17.16 -6.20
C PHE A 114 -7.78 18.29 -5.18
N CYS A 115 -8.35 19.42 -5.58
CA CYS A 115 -8.43 20.61 -4.75
C CYS A 115 -9.88 20.83 -4.31
N LEU A 116 -10.12 20.86 -2.99
CA LEU A 116 -11.41 21.21 -2.41
C LEU A 116 -11.44 22.72 -2.21
N GLU A 117 -12.54 23.36 -2.63
CA GLU A 117 -12.77 24.78 -2.50
C GLU A 117 -14.12 25.02 -1.81
N GLU A 118 -14.24 26.09 -1.05
CA GLU A 118 -15.50 26.52 -0.43
C GLU A 118 -16.18 25.47 0.47
N CYS A 119 -15.37 24.62 1.15
CA CYS A 119 -15.85 23.62 2.10
C CYS A 119 -15.88 24.21 3.51
N THR A 120 -16.88 23.81 4.31
CA THR A 120 -16.91 24.06 5.76
C THR A 120 -15.94 23.13 6.48
N ASP A 121 -15.58 23.47 7.72
CA ASP A 121 -14.69 22.62 8.53
C ASP A 121 -15.28 21.22 8.75
N GLU A 122 -16.60 21.10 8.94
CA GLU A 122 -17.29 19.82 9.10
C GLU A 122 -17.22 18.98 7.82
N GLU A 123 -17.38 19.59 6.63
CA GLU A 123 -17.24 18.89 5.34
C GLU A 123 -15.82 18.41 5.12
N VAL A 124 -14.81 19.22 5.49
CA VAL A 124 -13.40 18.83 5.41
C VAL A 124 -13.12 17.65 6.33
N GLU A 125 -13.61 17.66 7.57
CA GLU A 125 -13.47 16.55 8.52
C GLU A 125 -14.13 15.27 7.99
N GLU A 126 -15.33 15.38 7.42
CA GLU A 126 -16.04 14.24 6.85
C GLU A 126 -15.28 13.65 5.64
N ILE A 127 -14.83 14.50 4.72
CA ILE A 127 -14.04 14.06 3.56
C ILE A 127 -12.74 13.40 4.01
N PHE A 128 -12.03 14.02 4.96
CA PHE A 128 -10.79 13.47 5.51
C PHE A 128 -11.03 12.10 6.18
N ALA A 129 -12.10 11.96 6.96
CA ALA A 129 -12.47 10.68 7.55
C ALA A 129 -12.75 9.62 6.49
N ARG A 130 -13.44 9.98 5.40
CA ARG A 130 -13.72 9.06 4.29
C ARG A 130 -12.46 8.66 3.51
N LEU A 131 -11.55 9.59 3.23
CA LEU A 131 -10.27 9.33 2.57
C LEU A 131 -9.38 8.40 3.40
N ASN A 132 -9.35 8.61 4.72
CA ASN A 132 -8.54 7.82 5.64
C ASN A 132 -9.25 6.57 6.18
N ASN A 133 -10.53 6.39 5.86
CA ASN A 133 -11.36 5.30 6.38
C ASN A 133 -11.22 4.01 5.54
N SER A 134 -10.06 3.77 4.95
CA SER A 134 -9.72 2.46 4.45
C SER A 134 -9.65 1.52 5.66
N THR A 135 -10.65 0.65 5.80
CA THR A 135 -10.58 -0.43 6.79
C THR A 135 -9.27 -1.17 6.54
N PRO A 136 -8.34 -1.23 7.51
CA PRO A 136 -7.09 -1.95 7.30
C PRO A 136 -7.40 -3.36 6.83
N LEU A 137 -6.75 -3.80 5.76
CA LEU A 137 -6.89 -5.17 5.30
C LEU A 137 -6.61 -6.12 6.46
N SER A 138 -7.49 -7.09 6.67
CA SER A 138 -7.24 -8.15 7.65
C SER A 138 -5.95 -8.89 7.28
N PRO A 139 -5.27 -9.52 8.25
CA PRO A 139 -4.06 -10.29 7.95
C PRO A 139 -4.29 -11.33 6.85
N ILE A 140 -5.46 -11.98 6.80
CA ILE A 140 -5.79 -12.96 5.76
C ILE A 140 -6.01 -12.30 4.38
N GLN A 141 -6.59 -11.11 4.34
CA GLN A 141 -6.72 -10.36 3.09
C GLN A 141 -5.35 -9.97 2.51
N LYS A 142 -4.34 -9.73 3.37
CA LYS A 142 -2.96 -9.51 2.94
C LYS A 142 -2.32 -10.78 2.35
N CYS A 143 -2.77 -11.98 2.72
CA CYS A 143 -2.28 -13.22 2.12
C CYS A 143 -2.55 -13.28 0.61
N ARG A 144 -3.61 -12.62 0.11
CA ARG A 144 -3.89 -12.56 -1.33
C ARG A 144 -2.76 -11.92 -2.14
N SER A 145 -2.05 -10.94 -1.57
CA SER A 145 -0.94 -10.26 -2.28
C SER A 145 0.30 -11.15 -2.48
N VAL A 146 0.37 -12.28 -1.79
CA VAL A 146 1.48 -13.24 -1.91
C VAL A 146 1.06 -14.55 -2.59
N MET A 147 -0.21 -14.66 -3.02
CA MET A 147 -0.69 -15.79 -3.80
C MET A 147 -0.37 -15.61 -5.28
N SER A 148 -0.08 -16.71 -5.98
CA SER A 148 -0.12 -16.71 -7.44
C SER A 148 -1.55 -16.41 -7.93
N THR A 149 -1.67 -15.91 -9.15
CA THR A 149 -2.99 -15.65 -9.78
C THR A 149 -3.85 -16.92 -9.86
N GLU A 150 -3.21 -18.07 -10.08
CA GLU A 150 -3.89 -19.36 -10.16
C GLU A 150 -4.44 -19.77 -8.79
N LEU A 151 -3.62 -19.72 -7.74
CA LEU A 151 -4.02 -20.02 -6.37
C LEU A 151 -5.17 -19.09 -5.90
N ALA A 152 -5.05 -17.79 -6.18
CA ALA A 152 -6.08 -16.81 -5.82
C ALA A 152 -7.43 -17.09 -6.53
N ARG A 153 -7.39 -17.52 -7.80
CA ARG A 153 -8.58 -17.92 -8.55
C ARG A 153 -9.20 -19.19 -7.97
N TRP A 154 -8.39 -20.21 -7.76
CA TRP A 154 -8.83 -21.50 -7.23
C TRP A 154 -9.46 -21.38 -5.83
N THR A 155 -8.80 -20.70 -4.90
CA THR A 155 -9.33 -20.46 -3.56
C THR A 155 -10.65 -19.69 -3.59
N LYS A 156 -10.78 -18.71 -4.49
CA LYS A 156 -12.02 -17.95 -4.69
C LYS A 156 -13.20 -18.85 -5.16
N GLU A 157 -12.94 -19.81 -6.04
CA GLU A 157 -13.99 -20.73 -6.49
C GLU A 157 -14.39 -21.70 -5.37
N ILE A 158 -13.45 -22.21 -4.60
CA ILE A 158 -13.76 -23.09 -3.46
C ILE A 158 -14.56 -22.36 -2.37
N CYS A 159 -14.19 -21.13 -2.03
CA CYS A 159 -14.95 -20.35 -1.04
C CYS A 159 -16.38 -20.03 -1.48
N LYS A 160 -16.74 -20.17 -2.77
CA LYS A 160 -18.13 -20.06 -3.24
C LYS A 160 -18.98 -21.33 -3.01
N MET A 161 -18.37 -22.45 -2.66
CA MET A 161 -19.11 -23.69 -2.42
C MET A 161 -20.04 -23.53 -1.23
N ASP A 162 -21.17 -24.23 -1.26
CA ASP A 162 -22.22 -24.19 -0.23
C ASP A 162 -21.69 -24.43 1.18
N PHE A 163 -20.69 -25.28 1.32
CA PHE A 163 -20.01 -25.52 2.59
C PHE A 163 -19.51 -24.22 3.23
N PHE A 164 -18.76 -23.38 2.49
CA PHE A 164 -18.19 -22.14 3.00
C PHE A 164 -19.24 -21.03 3.16
N GLN A 165 -20.27 -21.02 2.32
CA GLN A 165 -21.29 -19.97 2.35
C GLN A 165 -22.34 -20.21 3.44
N HIS A 166 -22.66 -21.47 3.75
CA HIS A 166 -23.79 -21.79 4.61
C HIS A 166 -23.47 -22.81 5.71
N SER A 167 -22.68 -23.86 5.42
CA SER A 167 -22.51 -24.98 6.33
C SER A 167 -21.57 -24.73 7.49
N ILE A 168 -20.50 -23.93 7.32
CA ILE A 168 -19.54 -23.64 8.41
C ILE A 168 -20.03 -22.57 9.38
N GLY A 169 -21.20 -21.96 9.13
CA GLY A 169 -21.84 -21.04 10.07
C GLY A 169 -21.14 -19.70 10.25
N LEU A 170 -20.40 -19.21 9.24
CA LEU A 170 -19.77 -17.88 9.28
C LEU A 170 -20.82 -16.78 9.18
N THR A 171 -20.67 -15.75 9.98
CA THR A 171 -21.51 -14.55 9.90
C THR A 171 -21.13 -13.70 8.68
N VAL A 172 -22.06 -12.87 8.21
CA VAL A 172 -21.81 -11.90 7.13
C VAL A 172 -20.58 -11.01 7.40
N ALA A 173 -20.38 -10.63 8.67
CA ALA A 173 -19.22 -9.83 9.07
C ALA A 173 -17.89 -10.62 8.95
N GLN A 174 -17.91 -11.91 9.26
CA GLN A 174 -16.76 -12.81 9.10
C GLN A 174 -16.46 -13.08 7.62
N LEU A 175 -17.48 -13.31 6.80
CA LEU A 175 -17.30 -13.45 5.33
C LEU A 175 -16.72 -12.18 4.70
N ARG A 176 -17.16 -10.98 5.12
CA ARG A 176 -16.55 -9.71 4.67
C ARG A 176 -15.07 -9.55 5.04
N ARG A 177 -14.63 -10.23 6.09
CA ARG A 177 -13.22 -10.27 6.52
C ARG A 177 -12.45 -11.45 5.95
N GLU A 178 -13.09 -12.22 5.05
CA GLU A 178 -12.52 -13.40 4.39
C GLU A 178 -12.13 -14.52 5.36
N ALA A 179 -12.95 -14.75 6.40
CA ALA A 179 -12.75 -15.86 7.32
C ALA A 179 -12.94 -17.24 6.65
N ASP A 180 -13.73 -17.33 5.59
CA ASP A 180 -13.84 -18.49 4.71
C ASP A 180 -12.52 -18.86 4.04
N LEU A 181 -11.82 -17.86 3.50
CA LEU A 181 -10.47 -18.03 2.96
C LEU A 181 -9.47 -18.47 4.04
N GLU A 182 -9.56 -17.89 5.24
CA GLU A 182 -8.70 -18.27 6.34
C GLU A 182 -8.88 -19.75 6.72
N VAL A 183 -10.11 -20.21 6.87
CA VAL A 183 -10.43 -21.61 7.15
C VAL A 183 -9.92 -22.53 6.03
N LEU A 184 -10.12 -22.15 4.78
CA LEU A 184 -9.63 -22.94 3.64
C LEU A 184 -8.11 -23.08 3.68
N LEU A 185 -7.38 -22.00 3.79
CA LEU A 185 -5.90 -22.01 3.78
C LEU A 185 -5.30 -22.70 5.00
N GLN A 186 -5.91 -22.54 6.18
CA GLN A 186 -5.52 -23.30 7.37
C GLN A 186 -5.74 -24.81 7.18
N SER A 187 -6.83 -25.20 6.55
CA SER A 187 -7.12 -26.61 6.26
C SER A 187 -6.13 -27.20 5.27
N MET A 188 -5.78 -26.44 4.22
CA MET A 188 -4.75 -26.85 3.25
C MET A 188 -3.39 -27.02 3.92
N LEU A 189 -2.97 -26.03 4.72
CA LEU A 189 -1.72 -26.10 5.49
C LEU A 189 -1.68 -27.33 6.40
N LEU A 190 -2.79 -27.64 7.08
CA LEU A 190 -2.92 -28.84 7.92
C LEU A 190 -2.80 -30.15 7.12
N LEU A 191 -3.38 -30.20 5.94
CA LEU A 191 -3.32 -31.38 5.09
C LEU A 191 -1.90 -31.58 4.54
N ASP A 192 -1.29 -30.53 4.03
CA ASP A 192 0.05 -30.61 3.43
C ASP A 192 1.15 -30.82 4.48
N SER A 193 0.96 -30.34 5.71
CA SER A 193 1.90 -30.63 6.81
C SER A 193 2.03 -32.11 7.17
N ARG A 194 1.12 -32.95 6.67
CA ARG A 194 1.16 -34.42 6.83
C ARG A 194 1.78 -35.14 5.66
N HIS A 195 2.10 -34.43 4.58
CA HIS A 195 2.68 -34.98 3.36
C HIS A 195 4.15 -34.60 3.25
N GLU A 196 4.94 -35.47 2.65
CA GLU A 196 6.36 -35.20 2.36
C GLU A 196 6.51 -33.94 1.52
N GLY A 197 7.28 -32.95 1.98
CA GLY A 197 7.62 -31.74 1.26
C GLY A 197 7.30 -30.40 1.93
N TYR A 198 6.54 -30.41 3.03
CA TYR A 198 6.34 -29.21 3.87
C TYR A 198 6.65 -29.53 5.34
N ASP A 199 7.93 -29.41 5.69
CA ASP A 199 8.44 -29.80 7.02
C ASP A 199 8.35 -28.69 8.10
N GLU A 200 7.89 -27.48 7.74
CA GLU A 200 7.92 -26.32 8.65
C GLU A 200 6.61 -26.08 9.41
N TRP A 201 5.95 -27.14 9.88
CA TRP A 201 4.76 -26.96 10.71
C TRP A 201 5.07 -26.27 12.04
N LYS A 202 4.54 -25.04 12.21
CA LYS A 202 4.63 -24.25 13.45
C LYS A 202 3.28 -23.79 13.98
N GLY A 203 2.19 -24.23 13.37
CA GLY A 203 0.82 -23.85 13.71
C GLY A 203 0.00 -23.31 12.54
N ILE A 204 -1.20 -22.82 12.82
CA ILE A 204 -2.16 -22.30 11.84
C ILE A 204 -2.35 -20.79 11.94
N SER A 205 -1.38 -20.08 12.53
CA SER A 205 -1.46 -18.61 12.60
C SER A 205 -1.46 -17.99 11.19
N THR A 206 -2.01 -16.79 11.05
CA THR A 206 -2.02 -16.09 9.76
C THR A 206 -0.60 -15.87 9.20
N ALA A 207 0.41 -15.75 10.08
CA ALA A 207 1.81 -15.66 9.66
C ALA A 207 2.28 -16.96 8.98
N GLU A 208 1.95 -18.12 9.53
CA GLU A 208 2.27 -19.43 8.94
C GLU A 208 1.48 -19.68 7.66
N VAL A 209 0.19 -19.30 7.63
CA VAL A 209 -0.62 -19.33 6.41
C VAL A 209 0.01 -18.45 5.30
N THR A 210 0.54 -17.29 5.64
CA THR A 210 1.21 -16.40 4.68
C THR A 210 2.47 -17.05 4.09
N LYS A 211 3.28 -17.73 4.92
CA LYS A 211 4.45 -18.49 4.44
C LYS A 211 4.04 -19.64 3.53
N TYR A 212 3.01 -20.38 3.95
CA TYR A 212 2.46 -21.46 3.18
C TYR A 212 1.96 -21.00 1.79
N CYS A 213 1.24 -19.89 1.73
CA CYS A 213 0.80 -19.32 0.46
C CYS A 213 1.97 -18.97 -0.48
N LYS A 214 3.09 -18.49 0.05
CA LYS A 214 4.32 -18.27 -0.74
C LYS A 214 4.93 -19.57 -1.24
N TYR A 215 4.91 -20.61 -0.42
CA TYR A 215 5.44 -21.93 -0.79
C TYR A 215 4.65 -22.58 -1.92
N ILE A 216 3.30 -22.60 -1.85
CA ILE A 216 2.44 -23.22 -2.87
C ILE A 216 2.18 -22.31 -4.07
N GLY A 217 2.52 -21.03 -3.99
CA GLY A 217 2.29 -20.04 -5.05
C GLY A 217 3.52 -19.78 -5.93
N GLY A 218 4.69 -20.30 -5.58
CA GLY A 218 5.93 -20.27 -6.38
C GLY A 218 6.04 -21.50 -7.21
#